data_f6177983ddda1f206fe779b1d0d65579
#
_entry.id   f6177983ddda1f206fe779b1d0d65579
#
_cell.length_a   1.000
_cell.length_b   1.000
_cell.length_c   1.000
_cell.angle_alpha   90.00
_cell.angle_beta   90.00
_cell.angle_gamma   90.00
#
_symmetry.space_group_name_H-M   'P 1'
#
loop_
_entity.id
_entity.type
_entity.pdbx_description
1 polymer ?
#
loop_
_entity_poly.entity_id
_entity_poly.type
_entity_poly.pdbx_seq_one_letter_code
_entity_poly.pdbx_strand_id
1 'polypeptide(L)'
;VVSTSSGKILKRRLKLDGSPEAVPMYAYEITSRLSELSLLDVSAQPIAGATLDDFDPLQLNRLKEIIRSNPGWEKTLLELTDEELEFALRLISKDGDKLIPTMTGLLLLGKSDSLGRLVPTAKATFQVLEGTNVKVNEETSKPILEVLELFQSYIKPWNSENEFEYDLFRI
;
A
#
# COMPACT_ATOMS: atom_id res chain seq x y z
N VAL A 1 -20.26 3.24 18.24
CA VAL A 1 -21.09 3.30 17.03
C VAL A 1 -22.33 2.46 17.30
N VAL A 2 -23.51 3.06 17.20
CA VAL A 2 -24.79 2.36 17.44
C VAL A 2 -25.60 2.42 16.15
N SER A 3 -26.01 1.24 15.64
CA SER A 3 -27.00 1.15 14.58
C SER A 3 -28.38 1.47 15.16
N THR A 4 -29.11 2.34 14.52
CA THR A 4 -30.48 2.67 14.90
C THR A 4 -31.47 1.88 14.02
N SER A 5 -32.70 1.71 14.51
CA SER A 5 -33.81 1.12 13.73
C SER A 5 -34.10 1.86 12.40
N SER A 6 -33.61 3.12 12.27
CA SER A 6 -33.72 3.94 11.06
C SER A 6 -32.59 3.68 10.04
N GLY A 7 -31.69 2.74 10.29
CA GLY A 7 -30.56 2.44 9.40
C GLY A 7 -29.46 3.50 9.37
N LYS A 8 -29.52 4.52 10.23
CA LYS A 8 -28.48 5.55 10.34
C LYS A 8 -27.41 5.12 11.33
N ILE A 9 -26.14 5.30 10.95
CA ILE A 9 -25.01 5.10 11.85
C ILE A 9 -24.72 6.42 12.54
N LEU A 10 -24.74 6.43 13.87
CA LEU A 10 -24.55 7.62 14.70
C LEU A 10 -23.24 7.56 15.47
N LYS A 11 -22.59 8.71 15.66
CA LYS A 11 -21.49 8.92 16.61
C LYS A 11 -21.92 9.83 17.74
N ARG A 12 -21.30 9.67 18.91
CA ARG A 12 -21.49 10.58 20.03
C ARG A 12 -20.56 11.77 19.90
N ARG A 13 -21.08 12.97 20.07
CA ARG A 13 -20.34 14.23 20.13
C ARG A 13 -20.76 15.01 21.38
N LEU A 14 -19.87 15.82 21.93
CA LEU A 14 -20.24 16.79 22.97
C LEU A 14 -20.70 18.10 22.33
N LYS A 15 -21.78 18.65 22.81
CA LYS A 15 -22.20 19.99 22.49
C LYS A 15 -21.32 21.04 23.20
N LEU A 16 -21.50 22.31 22.89
CA LEU A 16 -20.76 23.40 23.53
C LEU A 16 -21.03 23.50 25.05
N ASP A 17 -22.19 23.04 25.51
CA ASP A 17 -22.56 22.96 26.92
C ASP A 17 -22.03 21.71 27.64
N GLY A 18 -21.27 20.89 26.96
CA GLY A 18 -20.70 19.64 27.47
C GLY A 18 -21.68 18.46 27.48
N SER A 19 -22.95 18.64 27.12
CA SER A 19 -23.92 17.54 27.04
C SER A 19 -23.66 16.66 25.81
N PRO A 20 -23.85 15.31 25.91
CA PRO A 20 -23.67 14.42 24.77
C PRO A 20 -24.85 14.51 23.80
N GLU A 21 -24.56 14.52 22.51
CA GLU A 21 -25.53 14.35 21.43
C GLU A 21 -25.14 13.23 20.46
N ALA A 22 -26.12 12.61 19.82
CA ALA A 22 -25.90 11.64 18.76
C ALA A 22 -26.08 12.33 17.41
N VAL A 23 -25.03 12.30 16.57
CA VAL A 23 -25.05 12.89 15.24
C VAL A 23 -24.76 11.82 14.17
N PRO A 24 -25.36 11.93 12.96
CA PRO A 24 -25.05 11.00 11.87
C PRO A 24 -23.55 11.01 11.54
N MET A 25 -23.00 9.84 11.26
CA MET A 25 -21.66 9.72 10.69
C MET A 25 -21.73 9.96 9.19
N TYR A 26 -20.74 10.67 8.66
CA TYR A 26 -20.53 10.78 7.21
C TYR A 26 -19.91 9.48 6.66
N ALA A 27 -20.07 9.23 5.36
CA ALA A 27 -19.56 8.01 4.73
C ALA A 27 -18.05 7.81 4.96
N TYR A 28 -17.23 8.85 4.82
CA TYR A 28 -15.79 8.79 5.06
C TYR A 28 -15.44 8.44 6.51
N GLU A 29 -16.22 8.90 7.49
CA GLU A 29 -16.00 8.59 8.92
C GLU A 29 -16.30 7.11 9.21
N ILE A 30 -17.31 6.56 8.53
CA ILE A 30 -17.65 5.14 8.65
C ILE A 30 -16.50 4.30 8.08
N THR A 31 -16.01 4.63 6.88
CA THR A 31 -14.89 3.93 6.23
C THR A 31 -13.63 4.01 7.08
N SER A 32 -13.29 5.21 7.59
CA SER A 32 -12.14 5.39 8.48
C SER A 32 -12.27 4.52 9.74
N ARG A 33 -13.46 4.48 10.34
CA ARG A 33 -13.69 3.66 11.54
C ARG A 33 -13.63 2.16 11.29
N LEU A 34 -14.11 1.70 10.15
CA LEU A 34 -13.99 0.29 9.75
C LEU A 34 -12.52 -0.10 9.55
N SER A 35 -11.74 0.78 8.93
CA SER A 35 -10.29 0.58 8.76
C SER A 35 -9.56 0.55 10.11
N GLU A 36 -9.83 1.51 11.00
CA GLU A 36 -9.25 1.54 12.36
C GLU A 36 -9.54 0.26 13.16
N LEU A 37 -10.71 -0.34 12.97
CA LEU A 37 -11.12 -1.58 13.63
C LEU A 37 -10.62 -2.83 12.89
N SER A 38 -9.82 -2.67 11.83
CA SER A 38 -9.37 -3.76 10.95
C SER A 38 -10.52 -4.58 10.34
N LEU A 39 -11.72 -3.99 10.23
CA LEU A 39 -12.88 -4.60 9.59
C LEU A 39 -12.92 -4.35 8.08
N LEU A 40 -12.10 -3.42 7.60
CA LEU A 40 -11.92 -3.09 6.19
C LEU A 40 -10.43 -2.96 5.89
N ASP A 41 -9.92 -3.90 5.12
CA ASP A 41 -8.57 -3.80 4.55
C ASP A 41 -8.65 -2.96 3.27
N VAL A 42 -8.35 -1.67 3.38
CA VAL A 42 -8.38 -0.74 2.24
C VAL A 42 -7.33 -1.11 1.19
N SER A 43 -6.21 -1.70 1.62
CA SER A 43 -5.13 -2.08 0.72
C SER A 43 -5.50 -3.25 -0.20
N ALA A 44 -6.39 -4.13 0.28
CA ALA A 44 -6.92 -5.26 -0.48
C ALA A 44 -8.18 -4.93 -1.32
N GLN A 45 -8.62 -3.66 -1.33
CA GLN A 45 -9.76 -3.26 -2.15
C GLN A 45 -9.39 -3.16 -3.63
N PRO A 46 -10.26 -3.65 -4.53
CA PRO A 46 -10.05 -3.52 -5.97
C PRO A 46 -10.10 -2.05 -6.40
N ILE A 47 -9.26 -1.68 -7.35
CA ILE A 47 -9.20 -0.32 -7.90
C ILE A 47 -10.09 -0.24 -9.14
N ALA A 48 -11.06 0.66 -9.10
CA ALA A 48 -11.97 0.88 -10.22
C ALA A 48 -11.21 1.27 -11.50
N GLY A 49 -11.48 0.58 -12.59
CA GLY A 49 -10.84 0.82 -13.88
C GLY A 49 -9.46 0.21 -14.05
N ALA A 50 -8.94 -0.50 -13.04
CA ALA A 50 -7.72 -1.28 -13.17
C ALA A 50 -7.99 -2.61 -13.87
N THR A 51 -7.00 -3.10 -14.60
CA THR A 51 -6.98 -4.41 -15.26
C THR A 51 -5.64 -5.10 -15.03
N LEU A 52 -5.54 -6.38 -15.30
CA LEU A 52 -4.25 -7.10 -15.20
C LEU A 52 -3.18 -6.55 -16.16
N ASP A 53 -3.59 -5.88 -17.24
CA ASP A 53 -2.66 -5.20 -18.16
C ASP A 53 -1.92 -4.01 -17.49
N ASP A 54 -2.42 -3.54 -16.35
CA ASP A 54 -1.77 -2.49 -15.56
C ASP A 54 -0.59 -3.02 -14.74
N PHE A 55 -0.43 -4.33 -14.61
CA PHE A 55 0.72 -4.96 -13.96
C PHE A 55 1.93 -5.02 -14.90
N ASP A 56 3.11 -4.87 -14.32
CA ASP A 56 4.40 -5.08 -14.97
C ASP A 56 4.93 -6.48 -14.60
N PRO A 57 5.06 -7.39 -15.60
CA PRO A 57 5.59 -8.73 -15.36
C PRO A 57 6.99 -8.75 -14.74
N LEU A 58 7.79 -7.70 -14.97
CA LEU A 58 9.11 -7.57 -14.36
C LEU A 58 9.03 -7.41 -12.84
N GLN A 59 8.01 -6.70 -12.34
CA GLN A 59 7.80 -6.52 -10.91
C GLN A 59 7.38 -7.84 -10.24
N LEU A 60 6.55 -8.65 -10.91
CA LEU A 60 6.18 -9.97 -10.40
C LEU A 60 7.40 -10.90 -10.31
N ASN A 61 8.27 -10.90 -11.32
CA ASN A 61 9.51 -11.67 -11.28
C ASN A 61 10.43 -11.19 -10.16
N ARG A 62 10.55 -9.87 -9.96
CA ARG A 62 11.31 -9.26 -8.86
C ARG A 62 10.77 -9.70 -7.50
N LEU A 63 9.45 -9.70 -7.31
CA LEU A 63 8.80 -10.19 -6.09
C LEU A 63 9.17 -11.66 -5.82
N LYS A 64 9.12 -12.52 -6.84
CA LYS A 64 9.50 -13.93 -6.71
C LYS A 64 10.98 -14.11 -6.33
N GLU A 65 11.88 -13.28 -6.88
CA GLU A 65 13.30 -13.29 -6.48
C GLU A 65 13.50 -12.88 -5.03
N ILE A 66 12.75 -11.87 -4.56
CA ILE A 66 12.77 -11.45 -3.16
C ILE A 66 12.30 -12.60 -2.25
N ILE A 67 11.20 -13.28 -2.58
CA ILE A 67 10.70 -14.44 -1.83
C ILE A 67 11.76 -15.56 -1.81
N ARG A 68 12.44 -15.80 -2.94
CA ARG A 68 13.45 -16.85 -3.08
C ARG A 68 14.70 -16.56 -2.24
N SER A 69 15.15 -15.33 -2.23
CA SER A 69 16.41 -14.93 -1.58
C SER A 69 16.25 -14.72 -0.07
N ASN A 70 15.04 -14.39 0.41
CA ASN A 70 14.81 -14.12 1.82
C ASN A 70 14.51 -15.40 2.62
N PRO A 71 15.35 -15.78 3.63
CA PRO A 71 15.15 -17.01 4.38
C PRO A 71 13.93 -17.01 5.31
N GLY A 72 13.41 -15.82 5.65
CA GLY A 72 12.25 -15.66 6.53
C GLY A 72 10.90 -15.78 5.82
N TRP A 73 10.88 -15.88 4.49
CA TRP A 73 9.64 -15.90 3.72
C TRP A 73 9.17 -17.32 3.43
N GLU A 74 7.84 -17.47 3.28
CA GLU A 74 7.18 -18.74 2.96
C GLU A 74 7.50 -19.15 1.51
N LYS A 75 8.41 -20.10 1.34
CA LYS A 75 8.88 -20.54 0.02
C LYS A 75 7.85 -21.36 -0.74
N THR A 76 6.85 -21.90 -0.07
CA THR A 76 5.70 -22.58 -0.70
C THR A 76 4.93 -21.64 -1.64
N LEU A 77 5.01 -20.31 -1.43
CA LEU A 77 4.45 -19.33 -2.36
C LEU A 77 5.06 -19.43 -3.77
N LEU A 78 6.29 -19.93 -3.92
CA LEU A 78 6.93 -20.09 -5.22
C LEU A 78 6.45 -21.32 -6.00
N GLU A 79 5.71 -22.23 -5.36
CA GLU A 79 5.10 -23.40 -5.98
C GLU A 79 3.74 -23.07 -6.63
N LEU A 80 3.18 -21.89 -6.29
CA LEU A 80 1.94 -21.41 -6.84
C LEU A 80 2.13 -20.89 -8.28
N THR A 81 1.06 -20.97 -9.07
CA THR A 81 0.97 -20.22 -10.34
C THR A 81 0.97 -18.72 -10.07
N ASP A 82 1.21 -17.90 -11.08
CA ASP A 82 1.23 -16.44 -10.95
C ASP A 82 -0.10 -15.91 -10.39
N GLU A 83 -1.21 -16.38 -10.92
CA GLU A 83 -2.55 -15.99 -10.46
C GLU A 83 -2.80 -16.42 -9.01
N GLU A 84 -2.43 -17.64 -8.63
CA GLU A 84 -2.57 -18.12 -7.25
C GLU A 84 -1.69 -17.33 -6.28
N LEU A 85 -0.47 -16.97 -6.68
CA LEU A 85 0.43 -16.13 -5.90
C LEU A 85 -0.17 -14.72 -5.71
N GLU A 86 -0.69 -14.12 -6.78
CA GLU A 86 -1.34 -12.81 -6.74
C GLU A 86 -2.56 -12.82 -5.81
N PHE A 87 -3.36 -13.89 -5.83
CA PHE A 87 -4.46 -14.07 -4.89
C PHE A 87 -4.00 -14.27 -3.45
N ALA A 88 -3.02 -15.15 -3.22
CA ALA A 88 -2.51 -15.44 -1.89
C ALA A 88 -1.97 -14.18 -1.20
N LEU A 89 -1.34 -13.30 -1.97
CA LEU A 89 -0.81 -12.02 -1.50
C LEU A 89 -1.83 -10.86 -1.58
N ARG A 90 -3.07 -11.14 -1.96
CA ARG A 90 -4.15 -10.14 -2.13
C ARG A 90 -3.80 -9.01 -3.10
N LEU A 91 -3.00 -9.31 -4.13
CA LEU A 91 -2.64 -8.34 -5.18
C LEU A 91 -3.78 -8.16 -6.19
N ILE A 92 -4.62 -9.17 -6.30
CA ILE A 92 -5.84 -9.17 -7.12
C ILE A 92 -7.06 -9.56 -6.28
N SER A 93 -8.21 -9.10 -6.71
CA SER A 93 -9.53 -9.43 -6.17
C SER A 93 -10.43 -9.91 -7.30
N LYS A 94 -11.44 -10.71 -6.97
CA LYS A 94 -12.42 -11.21 -7.93
C LYS A 94 -13.75 -10.46 -7.78
N ASP A 95 -14.24 -9.93 -8.90
CA ASP A 95 -15.57 -9.33 -8.99
C ASP A 95 -16.36 -10.04 -10.12
N GLY A 96 -17.26 -10.94 -9.75
CA GLY A 96 -17.86 -11.90 -10.67
C GLY A 96 -16.78 -12.79 -11.31
N ASP A 97 -16.67 -12.75 -12.64
CA ASP A 97 -15.64 -13.49 -13.39
C ASP A 97 -14.39 -12.66 -13.73
N LYS A 98 -14.34 -11.40 -13.28
CA LYS A 98 -13.23 -10.50 -13.57
C LYS A 98 -12.23 -10.48 -12.42
N LEU A 99 -10.95 -10.52 -12.78
CA LEU A 99 -9.83 -10.27 -11.88
C LEU A 99 -9.46 -8.79 -11.94
N ILE A 100 -9.44 -8.14 -10.81
CA ILE A 100 -9.19 -6.71 -10.70
C ILE A 100 -8.01 -6.49 -9.74
N PRO A 101 -6.97 -5.74 -10.16
CA PRO A 101 -5.90 -5.32 -9.27
C PRO A 101 -6.42 -4.59 -8.04
N THR A 102 -5.86 -4.95 -6.89
CA THR A 102 -6.09 -4.23 -5.64
C THR A 102 -5.14 -3.03 -5.52
N MET A 103 -5.33 -2.20 -4.51
CA MET A 103 -4.40 -1.13 -4.17
C MET A 103 -2.98 -1.70 -3.94
N THR A 104 -2.84 -2.77 -3.13
CA THR A 104 -1.56 -3.43 -2.91
C THR A 104 -0.97 -3.97 -4.21
N GLY A 105 -1.79 -4.60 -5.05
CA GLY A 105 -1.34 -5.13 -6.33
C GLY A 105 -0.75 -4.05 -7.23
N LEU A 106 -1.45 -2.92 -7.39
CA LEU A 106 -0.93 -1.80 -8.18
C LEU A 106 0.33 -1.19 -7.58
N LEU A 107 0.37 -0.99 -6.26
CA LEU A 107 1.55 -0.41 -5.62
C LEU A 107 2.79 -1.30 -5.73
N LEU A 108 2.63 -2.62 -5.74
CA LEU A 108 3.76 -3.56 -5.84
C LEU A 108 4.11 -3.90 -7.29
N LEU A 109 3.12 -4.16 -8.13
CA LEU A 109 3.30 -4.72 -9.47
C LEU A 109 2.93 -3.74 -10.59
N GLY A 110 2.34 -2.58 -10.30
CA GLY A 110 1.82 -1.66 -11.31
C GLY A 110 2.91 -1.05 -12.19
N LYS A 111 2.61 -0.83 -13.46
CA LYS A 111 3.40 0.04 -14.34
C LYS A 111 3.37 1.47 -13.83
N SER A 112 4.45 2.24 -13.99
CA SER A 112 4.53 3.63 -13.53
C SER A 112 3.42 4.51 -14.11
N ASP A 113 3.08 4.34 -15.40
CA ASP A 113 1.99 5.08 -16.05
C ASP A 113 0.62 4.72 -15.48
N SER A 114 0.40 3.43 -15.17
CA SER A 114 -0.83 2.95 -14.52
C SER A 114 -0.97 3.49 -13.11
N LEU A 115 0.12 3.53 -12.34
CA LEU A 115 0.16 4.16 -11.02
C LEU A 115 -0.20 5.65 -11.11
N GLY A 116 0.42 6.39 -12.04
CA GLY A 116 0.11 7.80 -12.24
C GLY A 116 -1.36 8.07 -12.59
N ARG A 117 -2.00 7.16 -13.31
CA ARG A 117 -3.40 7.26 -13.73
C ARG A 117 -4.39 6.81 -12.64
N LEU A 118 -4.13 5.67 -11.99
CA LEU A 118 -5.07 5.00 -11.09
C LEU A 118 -4.87 5.38 -9.63
N VAL A 119 -3.64 5.69 -9.23
CA VAL A 119 -3.25 6.03 -7.86
C VAL A 119 -2.31 7.26 -7.86
N PRO A 120 -2.77 8.43 -8.33
CA PRO A 120 -1.90 9.60 -8.55
C PRO A 120 -1.24 10.14 -7.28
N THR A 121 -1.73 9.75 -6.11
CA THR A 121 -1.15 10.09 -4.81
C THR A 121 -0.04 9.12 -4.36
N ALA A 122 0.18 8.02 -5.08
CA ALA A 122 1.24 7.05 -4.79
C ALA A 122 2.59 7.64 -5.23
N LYS A 123 3.20 8.39 -4.33
CA LYS A 123 4.51 9.01 -4.52
C LYS A 123 5.41 8.66 -3.35
N ALA A 124 6.68 8.42 -3.66
CA ALA A 124 7.73 8.24 -2.68
C ALA A 124 8.76 9.35 -2.83
N THR A 125 9.25 9.89 -1.72
CA THR A 125 10.23 10.97 -1.73
C THR A 125 11.42 10.60 -0.86
N PHE A 126 12.61 10.72 -1.43
CA PHE A 126 13.87 10.63 -0.71
C PHE A 126 14.42 12.04 -0.48
N GLN A 127 14.69 12.38 0.78
CA GLN A 127 15.25 13.68 1.13
C GLN A 127 16.49 13.52 2.03
N VAL A 128 17.50 14.33 1.75
CA VAL A 128 18.65 14.53 2.65
C VAL A 128 18.60 15.94 3.19
N LEU A 129 18.59 16.06 4.51
CA LEU A 129 18.54 17.34 5.21
C LEU A 129 19.89 17.64 5.87
N GLU A 130 20.31 18.88 5.80
CA GLU A 130 21.43 19.43 6.58
C GLU A 130 20.91 20.61 7.40
N GLY A 131 20.66 20.37 8.67
CA GLY A 131 19.90 21.31 9.50
C GLY A 131 18.49 21.49 8.96
N THR A 132 18.14 22.72 8.55
CA THR A 132 16.85 23.07 7.93
C THR A 132 16.87 23.08 6.40
N ASN A 133 18.03 22.86 5.79
CA ASN A 133 18.19 22.91 4.33
C ASN A 133 18.04 21.53 3.72
N VAL A 134 17.30 21.47 2.61
CA VAL A 134 17.17 20.25 1.80
C VAL A 134 18.36 20.19 0.84
N LYS A 135 19.24 19.18 1.00
CA LYS A 135 20.37 18.92 0.10
C LYS A 135 19.96 18.10 -1.12
N VAL A 136 19.13 17.10 -0.90
CA VAL A 136 18.62 16.20 -1.95
C VAL A 136 17.12 16.08 -1.77
N ASN A 137 16.40 16.11 -2.86
CA ASN A 137 14.96 15.89 -2.90
C ASN A 137 14.59 15.16 -4.21
N GLU A 138 14.41 13.85 -4.12
CA GLU A 138 14.07 12.99 -5.25
C GLU A 138 12.65 12.43 -5.03
N GLU A 139 11.75 12.68 -5.98
CA GLU A 139 10.38 12.16 -5.97
C GLU A 139 10.20 11.14 -7.09
N THR A 140 9.48 10.06 -6.81
CA THR A 140 9.18 9.01 -7.78
C THR A 140 7.78 8.43 -7.58
N SER A 141 7.15 7.97 -8.67
CA SER A 141 5.86 7.25 -8.67
C SER A 141 6.02 5.80 -9.16
N LYS A 142 7.21 5.23 -9.00
CA LYS A 142 7.50 3.84 -9.38
C LYS A 142 6.85 2.84 -8.43
N PRO A 143 6.71 1.55 -8.83
CA PRO A 143 6.29 0.49 -7.94
C PRO A 143 7.18 0.39 -6.70
N ILE A 144 6.60 0.03 -5.56
CA ILE A 144 7.29 0.04 -4.25
C ILE A 144 8.58 -0.79 -4.27
N LEU A 145 8.59 -1.95 -4.93
CA LEU A 145 9.79 -2.80 -5.01
C LEU A 145 10.96 -2.06 -5.68
N GLU A 146 10.67 -1.31 -6.75
CA GLU A 146 11.68 -0.51 -7.44
C GLU A 146 12.10 0.72 -6.62
N VAL A 147 11.14 1.34 -5.92
CA VAL A 147 11.42 2.47 -5.00
C VAL A 147 12.38 2.05 -3.89
N LEU A 148 12.18 0.87 -3.29
CA LEU A 148 13.04 0.37 -2.22
C LEU A 148 14.49 0.15 -2.69
N GLU A 149 14.68 -0.46 -3.86
CA GLU A 149 16.02 -0.62 -4.46
C GLU A 149 16.67 0.74 -4.77
N LEU A 150 15.89 1.68 -5.32
CA LEU A 150 16.34 3.02 -5.64
C LEU A 150 16.78 3.76 -4.36
N PHE A 151 15.96 3.72 -3.32
CA PHE A 151 16.28 4.38 -2.04
C PHE A 151 17.46 3.74 -1.34
N GLN A 152 17.62 2.42 -1.44
CA GLN A 152 18.82 1.74 -0.95
C GLN A 152 20.08 2.27 -1.64
N SER A 153 20.02 2.52 -2.95
CA SER A 153 21.13 3.13 -3.69
C SER A 153 21.40 4.58 -3.27
N TYR A 154 20.35 5.35 -2.97
CA TYR A 154 20.47 6.74 -2.54
C TYR A 154 21.02 6.89 -1.11
N ILE A 155 20.72 5.96 -0.22
CA ILE A 155 21.20 5.99 1.18
C ILE A 155 22.71 5.72 1.26
N LYS A 156 23.25 4.83 0.40
CA LYS A 156 24.67 4.42 0.43
C LYS A 156 25.68 5.58 0.56
N PRO A 157 25.63 6.67 -0.24
CA PRO A 157 26.58 7.78 -0.14
C PRO A 157 26.52 8.55 1.18
N TRP A 158 25.39 8.47 1.90
CA TRP A 158 25.14 9.23 3.13
C TRP A 158 25.36 8.40 4.40
N ASN A 159 25.58 7.10 4.26
CA ASN A 159 25.79 6.16 5.37
C ASN A 159 27.26 5.81 5.56
N SER A 160 28.16 6.79 5.37
CA SER A 160 29.61 6.60 5.26
C SER A 160 30.34 6.24 6.57
N GLU A 161 29.68 6.19 7.72
CA GLU A 161 30.36 5.97 9.01
C GLU A 161 30.05 4.64 9.72
N ASN A 162 29.11 3.84 9.24
CA ASN A 162 28.85 2.51 9.78
C ASN A 162 28.51 1.54 8.64
N GLU A 163 29.39 0.59 8.39
CA GLU A 163 29.15 -0.58 7.54
C GLU A 163 28.09 -1.52 8.16
N PHE A 164 26.88 -1.02 8.33
CA PHE A 164 25.72 -1.88 8.49
C PHE A 164 25.05 -1.99 7.13
N GLU A 165 25.27 -3.09 6.44
CA GLU A 165 24.42 -3.49 5.33
C GLU A 165 23.02 -3.74 5.87
N TYR A 166 22.20 -2.70 5.94
CA TYR A 166 20.76 -2.86 6.08
C TYR A 166 20.21 -3.31 4.74
N ASP A 167 20.10 -4.61 4.58
CA ASP A 167 19.23 -5.19 3.56
C ASP A 167 17.78 -4.86 3.99
N LEU A 168 17.11 -3.96 3.25
CA LEU A 168 15.73 -3.53 3.51
C LEU A 168 14.72 -4.71 3.48
N PHE A 169 15.16 -5.87 3.02
CA PHE A 169 14.37 -7.10 2.94
C PHE A 169 14.77 -8.15 3.98
N ARG A 170 15.72 -7.85 4.87
CA ARG A 170 16.06 -8.70 6.03
C ARG A 170 15.42 -8.12 7.28
N ILE A 171 14.32 -8.69 7.68
CA ILE A 171 13.74 -8.59 9.02
C ILE A 171 14.16 -9.81 9.82
#